data_8625228c02d19379e2fa44deaea98a8d
#
_entry.id   8625228c02d19379e2fa44deaea98a8d
#
_cell.length_a   1.000
_cell.length_b   1.000
_cell.length_c   1.000
_cell.angle_alpha   90.00
_cell.angle_beta   90.00
_cell.angle_gamma   90.00
#
_symmetry.space_group_name_H-M   'P 1'
#
loop_
_entity.id
_entity.type
_entity.pdbx_description
1 polymer ?
#
loop_
_entity_poly.entity_id
_entity_poly.type
_entity_poly.pdbx_seq_one_letter_code
_entity_poly.pdbx_strand_id
1 'polypeptide(L)'
;MEMKGAQRPRRPYPNAARQRRDENKPKFVDTNQLFIDQFVNLKKCLQPRTYVQVAKDMYPLWKANPLLCTKFTAYTRMITRKCRITTPEGVIQLDTQQGEGLKNEGIMRMLWLAIYHKPTFHANIAYFAAAGCWKDFITMMALDVQLHGFKHRLDWDFFKKVIFAGLANGQTCDLVKKYLPRVRSSVACKTDEAKARNTVAKFLAEGLYGKPKDEGDYSTYRKYRKMKNSGKAAQWQQLISQKKFLEIDFDTVTGKALAQLVGSKFLKHQGLKEKYQNWLKNRKKPSNSGFLHTLFKPYGLDKIAEEIPEFMETSINASFDVFVDNAKRNRVAPLLVVRDISHSANGEIENSETSAYSLGKVYALYHSELLPTIFKNSYAVLEDNMVLRKFKGQNVIEKWKADKEEALCQNPSIISIADMLCKMKEDYGVDEGEFPRGCVVITNHTYFTKLNNQAFVEFKQRLLKANFSKEFVRAFKVIIWRVPLAYKGRPNVALVPGVSNCFLVNGLNNSTSSFITGEKRFQVPKTTRDIFKHAMNQELLNMMILEKDVVKKNASVQKKPVKA
;
A
#
# COMPACT_ATOMS: atom_id res chain seq x y z
N MET A 1 -15.76 5.85 83.03
CA MET A 1 -14.92 7.00 82.57
C MET A 1 -13.80 6.41 81.72
N GLU A 2 -14.04 6.22 80.40
CA GLU A 2 -13.09 5.65 79.45
C GLU A 2 -12.33 6.79 78.74
N MET A 3 -11.01 6.77 78.87
CA MET A 3 -10.15 7.71 78.12
C MET A 3 -9.95 7.23 76.70
N LYS A 4 -10.44 8.00 75.76
CA LYS A 4 -10.17 7.80 74.29
C LYS A 4 -8.71 8.21 74.02
N GLY A 5 -7.94 7.20 73.56
CA GLY A 5 -6.56 7.42 73.09
C GLY A 5 -6.52 8.18 71.77
N ALA A 6 -5.81 9.32 71.78
CA ALA A 6 -5.56 10.12 70.59
C ALA A 6 -4.60 9.39 69.62
N GLN A 7 -5.07 9.05 68.44
CA GLN A 7 -4.24 8.53 67.35
C GLN A 7 -3.35 9.64 66.77
N ARG A 8 -2.02 9.45 66.83
CA ARG A 8 -1.05 10.31 66.13
C ARG A 8 -1.21 10.22 64.63
N PRO A 9 -1.16 11.33 63.87
CA PRO A 9 -1.24 11.30 62.43
C PRO A 9 -0.02 10.56 61.83
N ARG A 10 -0.27 9.58 60.97
CA ARG A 10 0.76 8.85 60.22
C ARG A 10 1.49 9.83 59.27
N ARG A 11 2.81 9.92 59.36
CA ARG A 11 3.63 10.68 58.41
C ARG A 11 3.47 10.07 57.01
N PRO A 12 3.28 10.88 55.96
CA PRO A 12 3.18 10.38 54.61
C PRO A 12 4.50 9.73 54.16
N TYR A 13 4.40 8.61 53.50
CA TYR A 13 5.52 7.83 52.99
C TYR A 13 6.44 8.68 52.08
N PRO A 14 7.79 8.60 52.26
CA PRO A 14 8.74 9.41 51.46
C PRO A 14 8.77 9.09 49.97
N ASN A 15 8.08 8.04 49.51
CA ASN A 15 8.07 7.64 48.10
C ASN A 15 7.15 8.47 47.18
N ALA A 16 6.12 9.12 47.71
CA ALA A 16 5.22 9.96 46.89
C ALA A 16 5.89 11.26 46.38
N ALA A 17 6.84 11.80 47.17
CA ALA A 17 7.58 12.99 46.76
C ALA A 17 8.69 12.68 45.71
N ARG A 18 9.24 11.46 45.70
CA ARG A 18 10.19 11.00 44.68
C ARG A 18 9.50 10.72 43.35
N GLN A 19 8.32 10.09 43.33
CA GLN A 19 7.56 9.86 42.10
C GLN A 19 7.16 11.17 41.43
N ARG A 20 6.70 12.19 42.16
CA ARG A 20 6.37 13.51 41.57
C ARG A 20 7.57 14.30 41.05
N ARG A 21 8.79 14.07 41.56
CA ARG A 21 10.02 14.69 41.00
C ARG A 21 10.48 14.03 39.69
N ASP A 22 10.19 12.75 39.47
CA ASP A 22 10.56 12.06 38.23
C ASP A 22 9.57 12.32 37.10
N GLU A 23 8.31 12.69 37.38
CA GLU A 23 7.33 13.08 36.35
C GLU A 23 7.63 14.44 35.72
N ASN A 24 8.36 15.32 36.38
CA ASN A 24 8.71 16.66 35.88
C ASN A 24 10.11 16.78 35.27
N LYS A 25 10.87 15.70 35.18
CA LYS A 25 12.08 15.72 34.36
C LYS A 25 11.64 15.68 32.90
N PRO A 26 12.13 16.59 32.01
CA PRO A 26 11.86 16.50 30.60
C PRO A 26 12.32 15.10 30.17
N LYS A 27 11.36 14.21 29.86
CA LYS A 27 11.65 12.91 29.27
C LYS A 27 12.45 13.21 28.01
N PHE A 28 13.69 12.80 27.96
CA PHE A 28 14.51 12.82 26.75
C PHE A 28 13.77 11.95 25.73
N VAL A 29 12.96 12.59 24.91
CA VAL A 29 12.23 11.89 23.83
C VAL A 29 13.32 11.49 22.84
N ASP A 30 13.63 10.20 22.78
CA ASP A 30 14.48 9.68 21.70
C ASP A 30 13.86 10.15 20.39
N THR A 31 14.57 11.02 19.67
CA THR A 31 14.08 11.62 18.42
C THR A 31 13.66 10.54 17.42
N ASN A 32 14.30 9.38 17.46
CA ASN A 32 13.91 8.23 16.63
C ASN A 32 12.58 7.62 17.09
N GLN A 33 12.25 7.66 18.39
CA GLN A 33 10.98 7.11 18.88
C GLN A 33 9.78 7.88 18.32
N LEU A 34 9.88 9.20 18.21
CA LEU A 34 8.83 10.02 17.60
C LEU A 34 8.53 9.60 16.14
N PHE A 35 9.58 9.34 15.36
CA PHE A 35 9.43 8.85 13.98
C PHE A 35 8.88 7.42 13.92
N ILE A 36 9.31 6.55 14.84
CA ILE A 36 8.80 5.18 14.94
C ILE A 36 7.31 5.19 15.27
N ASP A 37 6.88 6.02 16.19
CA ASP A 37 5.47 6.17 16.58
C ASP A 37 4.63 6.67 15.39
N GLN A 38 5.14 7.64 14.64
CA GLN A 38 4.50 8.14 13.44
C GLN A 38 4.50 7.10 12.32
N PHE A 39 5.58 6.35 12.13
CA PHE A 39 5.67 5.26 11.16
C PHE A 39 4.61 4.17 11.44
N VAL A 40 4.44 3.82 12.70
CA VAL A 40 3.38 2.91 13.14
C VAL A 40 1.99 3.52 12.94
N ASN A 41 1.85 4.83 13.17
CA ASN A 41 0.58 5.54 13.01
C ASN A 41 0.18 5.76 11.54
N LEU A 42 1.12 5.80 10.58
CA LEU A 42 0.79 5.87 9.15
C LEU A 42 -0.17 4.77 8.72
N LYS A 43 -0.11 3.63 9.37
CA LYS A 43 -0.93 2.45 9.09
C LYS A 43 -2.38 2.59 9.55
N LYS A 44 -2.67 3.58 10.40
CA LYS A 44 -4.03 3.95 10.82
C LYS A 44 -4.66 4.99 9.89
N CYS A 45 -3.88 5.58 8.98
CA CYS A 45 -4.34 6.59 8.05
C CYS A 45 -5.15 5.99 6.89
N LEU A 46 -5.93 4.94 7.15
CA LEU A 46 -6.97 4.46 6.23
C LEU A 46 -8.08 5.51 6.09
N GLN A 47 -8.34 6.29 7.14
CA GLN A 47 -9.23 7.45 7.05
C GLN A 47 -8.49 8.66 6.47
N PRO A 48 -9.14 9.39 5.55
CA PRO A 48 -8.57 10.63 5.02
C PRO A 48 -8.36 11.63 6.15
N ARG A 49 -7.10 11.97 6.41
CA ARG A 49 -6.75 13.01 7.39
C ARG A 49 -6.83 14.39 6.73
N THR A 50 -7.16 15.39 7.52
CA THR A 50 -7.12 16.79 7.06
C THR A 50 -5.68 17.31 7.02
N TYR A 51 -5.43 18.33 6.21
CA TYR A 51 -4.13 19.00 6.16
C TYR A 51 -3.66 19.48 7.55
N VAL A 52 -4.59 20.02 8.36
CA VAL A 52 -4.29 20.51 9.72
C VAL A 52 -3.80 19.38 10.63
N GLN A 53 -4.41 18.20 10.55
CA GLN A 53 -3.97 17.04 11.33
C GLN A 53 -2.57 16.57 10.92
N VAL A 54 -2.29 16.55 9.62
CA VAL A 54 -0.96 16.19 9.10
C VAL A 54 0.09 17.24 9.50
N ALA A 55 -0.24 18.52 9.40
CA ALA A 55 0.66 19.62 9.78
C ALA A 55 1.05 19.57 11.28
N LYS A 56 0.11 19.19 12.17
CA LYS A 56 0.40 18.98 13.60
C LYS A 56 1.46 17.91 13.84
N ASP A 57 1.49 16.86 13.04
CA ASP A 57 2.50 15.80 13.14
C ASP A 57 3.84 16.22 12.53
N MET A 58 3.80 16.97 11.43
CA MET A 58 5.01 17.35 10.68
C MET A 58 5.92 18.28 11.46
N TYR A 59 5.35 19.23 12.22
CA TYR A 59 6.13 20.20 12.96
C TYR A 59 7.11 19.57 13.98
N PRO A 60 6.67 18.69 14.89
CA PRO A 60 7.59 18.04 15.84
C PRO A 60 8.60 17.12 15.15
N LEU A 61 8.21 16.42 14.07
CA LEU A 61 9.13 15.59 13.29
C LEU A 61 10.25 16.42 12.65
N TRP A 62 9.88 17.56 12.05
CA TRP A 62 10.87 18.47 11.47
C TRP A 62 11.82 19.02 12.51
N LYS A 63 11.30 19.48 13.65
CA LYS A 63 12.11 19.98 14.76
C LYS A 63 13.07 18.92 15.31
N ALA A 64 12.65 17.67 15.35
CA ALA A 64 13.46 16.55 15.83
C ALA A 64 14.59 16.19 14.86
N ASN A 65 14.27 16.01 13.57
CA ASN A 65 15.26 15.70 12.53
C ASN A 65 14.74 16.07 11.12
N PRO A 66 15.14 17.21 10.56
CA PRO A 66 14.68 17.69 9.26
C PRO A 66 14.95 16.71 8.10
N LEU A 67 16.14 16.11 8.04
CA LEU A 67 16.47 15.16 6.97
C LEU A 67 15.63 13.89 7.05
N LEU A 68 15.49 13.34 8.24
CA LEU A 68 14.67 12.16 8.44
C LEU A 68 13.18 12.46 8.18
N CYS A 69 12.69 13.65 8.51
CA CYS A 69 11.35 14.12 8.19
C CYS A 69 11.13 14.18 6.67
N THR A 70 12.12 14.68 5.92
CA THR A 70 12.09 14.73 4.45
C THR A 70 12.05 13.33 3.84
N LYS A 71 12.93 12.42 4.28
CA LYS A 71 12.93 11.00 3.88
C LYS A 71 11.60 10.31 4.20
N PHE A 72 11.08 10.52 5.39
CA PHE A 72 9.83 9.93 5.84
C PHE A 72 8.62 10.42 5.03
N THR A 73 8.63 11.69 4.62
CA THR A 73 7.62 12.24 3.71
C THR A 73 7.62 11.53 2.36
N ALA A 74 8.80 11.33 1.76
CA ALA A 74 8.92 10.59 0.51
C ALA A 74 8.51 9.12 0.66
N TYR A 75 8.94 8.45 1.73
CA TYR A 75 8.56 7.07 2.05
C TYR A 75 7.04 6.90 2.18
N THR A 76 6.38 7.83 2.86
CA THR A 76 4.91 7.82 3.02
C THR A 76 4.20 7.81 1.68
N ARG A 77 4.71 8.59 0.71
CA ARG A 77 4.12 8.72 -0.64
C ARG A 77 4.52 7.59 -1.58
N MET A 78 5.73 7.05 -1.42
CA MET A 78 6.34 6.13 -2.35
C MET A 78 5.55 4.83 -2.49
N ILE A 79 5.29 4.42 -3.72
CA ILE A 79 4.75 3.10 -4.07
C ILE A 79 5.93 2.16 -4.27
N THR A 80 5.85 0.94 -3.77
CA THR A 80 6.86 -0.09 -3.99
C THR A 80 7.03 -0.37 -5.47
N ARG A 81 8.13 0.08 -6.07
CA ARG A 81 8.45 -0.10 -7.50
C ARG A 81 9.92 0.20 -7.78
N LYS A 82 10.40 -0.20 -8.97
CA LYS A 82 11.62 0.37 -9.53
C LYS A 82 11.43 1.87 -9.71
N CYS A 83 12.37 2.67 -9.23
CA CYS A 83 12.31 4.12 -9.33
C CYS A 83 13.22 4.63 -10.44
N ARG A 84 12.77 5.68 -11.10
CA ARG A 84 13.55 6.42 -12.10
C ARG A 84 13.62 7.87 -11.68
N ILE A 85 14.82 8.38 -11.49
CA ILE A 85 15.09 9.78 -11.16
C ILE A 85 15.57 10.46 -12.42
N THR A 86 14.89 11.53 -12.83
CA THR A 86 15.33 12.36 -13.95
C THR A 86 16.01 13.60 -13.38
N THR A 87 17.29 13.73 -13.65
CA THR A 87 18.11 14.90 -13.30
C THR A 87 18.57 15.63 -14.58
N PRO A 88 19.10 16.83 -14.49
CA PRO A 88 19.68 17.52 -15.65
C PRO A 88 20.81 16.72 -16.32
N GLU A 89 21.57 15.93 -15.53
CA GLU A 89 22.71 15.14 -15.99
C GLU A 89 22.28 13.81 -16.65
N GLY A 90 21.02 13.41 -16.50
CA GLY A 90 20.51 12.18 -17.09
C GLY A 90 19.46 11.47 -16.25
N VAL A 91 19.30 10.18 -16.52
CA VAL A 91 18.32 9.32 -15.82
C VAL A 91 19.04 8.27 -14.99
N ILE A 92 18.79 8.30 -13.69
CA ILE A 92 19.27 7.29 -12.74
C ILE A 92 18.14 6.29 -12.54
N GLN A 93 18.39 5.01 -12.82
CA GLN A 93 17.46 3.94 -12.57
C GLN A 93 17.86 3.19 -11.30
N LEU A 94 16.96 3.17 -10.34
CA LEU A 94 17.14 2.46 -9.08
C LEU A 94 16.35 1.15 -9.08
N ASP A 95 16.82 0.20 -8.31
CA ASP A 95 16.08 -1.02 -8.02
C ASP A 95 14.77 -0.74 -7.28
N THR A 96 14.03 -1.81 -6.98
CA THR A 96 12.74 -1.67 -6.32
C THR A 96 12.87 -1.00 -4.96
N GLN A 97 12.39 0.23 -4.87
CA GLN A 97 12.26 0.98 -3.63
C GLN A 97 10.91 0.67 -2.96
N GLN A 98 10.89 0.65 -1.65
CA GLN A 98 9.69 0.32 -0.86
C GLN A 98 9.09 1.56 -0.22
N GLY A 99 7.75 1.65 -0.19
CA GLY A 99 7.04 2.73 0.49
C GLY A 99 5.63 2.31 0.89
N GLU A 100 4.95 3.15 1.66
CA GLU A 100 3.58 2.87 2.12
C GLU A 100 2.52 3.13 1.04
N GLY A 101 2.81 3.96 0.04
CA GLY A 101 1.86 4.27 -1.03
C GLY A 101 0.66 5.12 -0.60
N LEU A 102 0.73 5.76 0.56
CA LEU A 102 -0.34 6.60 1.12
C LEU A 102 -0.41 7.94 0.38
N LYS A 103 -1.16 7.96 -0.70
CA LYS A 103 -1.19 9.08 -1.64
C LYS A 103 -1.60 10.40 -0.97
N ASN A 104 -2.76 10.44 -0.31
CA ASN A 104 -3.29 11.68 0.26
C ASN A 104 -2.39 12.18 1.40
N GLU A 105 -2.01 11.30 2.32
CA GLU A 105 -1.11 11.61 3.43
C GLU A 105 0.25 12.13 2.91
N GLY A 106 0.85 11.43 1.96
CA GLY A 106 2.13 11.82 1.37
C GLY A 106 2.08 13.17 0.64
N ILE A 107 1.00 13.45 -0.11
CA ILE A 107 0.80 14.74 -0.77
C ILE A 107 0.67 15.88 0.27
N MET A 108 -0.07 15.66 1.36
CA MET A 108 -0.21 16.68 2.41
C MET A 108 1.10 16.95 3.14
N ARG A 109 1.92 15.91 3.38
CA ARG A 109 3.27 16.06 3.95
C ARG A 109 4.20 16.81 3.01
N MET A 110 4.17 16.50 1.72
CA MET A 110 4.94 17.24 0.70
C MET A 110 4.46 18.70 0.60
N LEU A 111 3.17 18.96 0.66
CA LEU A 111 2.60 20.30 0.68
C LEU A 111 3.11 21.10 1.88
N TRP A 112 3.11 20.49 3.07
CA TRP A 112 3.64 21.12 4.27
C TRP A 112 5.13 21.49 4.12
N LEU A 113 5.96 20.57 3.62
CA LEU A 113 7.37 20.86 3.35
C LEU A 113 7.54 21.99 2.32
N ALA A 114 6.76 21.97 1.25
CA ALA A 114 6.82 22.98 0.20
C ALA A 114 6.38 24.37 0.66
N ILE A 115 5.50 24.47 1.67
CA ILE A 115 5.08 25.73 2.26
C ILE A 115 6.08 26.25 3.30
N TYR A 116 6.50 25.41 4.22
CA TYR A 116 7.26 25.84 5.40
C TYR A 116 8.78 25.66 5.25
N HIS A 117 9.23 24.79 4.35
CA HIS A 117 10.64 24.44 4.13
C HIS A 117 10.95 24.38 2.64
N LYS A 118 10.56 25.44 1.92
CA LYS A 118 10.69 25.57 0.45
C LYS A 118 12.04 25.14 -0.10
N PRO A 119 13.19 25.64 0.41
CA PRO A 119 14.49 25.30 -0.17
C PRO A 119 14.80 23.80 -0.08
N THR A 120 14.48 23.15 1.06
CA THR A 120 14.66 21.71 1.20
C THR A 120 13.74 20.94 0.25
N PHE A 121 12.47 21.37 0.09
CA PHE A 121 11.54 20.74 -0.85
C PHE A 121 12.05 20.89 -2.30
N HIS A 122 12.50 22.08 -2.69
CA HIS A 122 13.02 22.37 -4.02
C HIS A 122 14.27 21.52 -4.34
N ALA A 123 15.21 21.40 -3.39
CA ALA A 123 16.40 20.57 -3.54
C ALA A 123 16.11 19.07 -3.76
N ASN A 124 14.95 18.60 -3.30
CA ASN A 124 14.55 17.20 -3.38
C ASN A 124 13.43 16.91 -4.40
N ILE A 125 13.08 17.88 -5.27
CA ILE A 125 11.93 17.77 -6.18
C ILE A 125 12.01 16.54 -7.10
N ALA A 126 13.20 16.19 -7.62
CA ALA A 126 13.40 15.03 -8.47
C ALA A 126 13.14 13.71 -7.71
N TYR A 127 13.53 13.64 -6.45
CA TYR A 127 13.30 12.48 -5.60
C TYR A 127 11.81 12.34 -5.21
N PHE A 128 11.12 13.44 -4.95
CA PHE A 128 9.67 13.42 -4.74
C PHE A 128 8.91 13.02 -6.01
N ALA A 129 9.37 13.45 -7.20
CA ALA A 129 8.80 12.99 -8.47
C ALA A 129 9.00 11.50 -8.69
N ALA A 130 10.16 10.95 -8.31
CA ALA A 130 10.46 9.52 -8.37
C ALA A 130 9.67 8.70 -7.34
N ALA A 131 9.50 9.20 -6.12
CA ALA A 131 8.69 8.57 -5.08
C ALA A 131 7.20 8.57 -5.41
N GLY A 132 6.71 9.66 -6.01
CA GLY A 132 5.31 9.90 -6.36
C GLY A 132 5.01 9.85 -7.85
N CYS A 133 4.30 10.85 -8.34
CA CYS A 133 4.04 11.07 -9.76
C CYS A 133 3.75 12.56 -10.03
N TRP A 134 3.85 12.96 -11.30
CA TRP A 134 3.56 14.32 -11.74
C TRP A 134 2.19 14.87 -11.31
N LYS A 135 1.21 13.99 -11.15
CA LYS A 135 -0.12 14.36 -10.65
C LYS A 135 -0.08 14.92 -9.23
N ASP A 136 0.90 14.53 -8.43
CA ASP A 136 1.01 14.95 -7.03
C ASP A 136 1.29 16.45 -6.93
N PHE A 137 2.19 16.97 -7.77
CA PHE A 137 2.49 18.41 -7.82
C PHE A 137 1.28 19.25 -8.23
N ILE A 138 0.54 18.79 -9.24
CA ILE A 138 -0.71 19.43 -9.66
C ILE A 138 -1.77 19.36 -8.55
N THR A 139 -1.81 18.25 -7.81
CA THR A 139 -2.74 18.11 -6.67
C THR A 139 -2.32 19.02 -5.52
N MET A 140 -1.02 19.20 -5.26
CA MET A 140 -0.53 20.16 -4.25
C MET A 140 -0.93 21.59 -4.58
N MET A 141 -0.79 22.03 -5.85
CA MET A 141 -1.23 23.35 -6.30
C MET A 141 -2.76 23.52 -6.12
N ALA A 142 -3.55 22.49 -6.46
CA ALA A 142 -4.99 22.54 -6.27
C ALA A 142 -5.40 22.58 -4.79
N LEU A 143 -4.71 21.84 -3.92
CA LEU A 143 -4.91 21.90 -2.47
C LEU A 143 -4.52 23.26 -1.89
N ASP A 144 -3.47 23.90 -2.40
CA ASP A 144 -3.08 25.23 -1.98
C ASP A 144 -4.20 26.26 -2.26
N VAL A 145 -4.86 26.17 -3.43
CA VAL A 145 -6.05 26.95 -3.75
C VAL A 145 -7.21 26.69 -2.78
N GLN A 146 -7.47 25.43 -2.48
CA GLN A 146 -8.57 25.04 -1.57
C GLN A 146 -8.34 25.52 -0.14
N LEU A 147 -7.09 25.49 0.34
CA LEU A 147 -6.74 25.84 1.71
C LEU A 147 -6.53 27.33 1.92
N HIS A 148 -6.00 28.02 0.91
CA HIS A 148 -5.55 29.41 1.05
C HIS A 148 -6.20 30.39 0.05
N GLY A 149 -7.09 29.90 -0.81
CA GLY A 149 -7.74 30.73 -1.84
C GLY A 149 -6.73 31.36 -2.80
N PHE A 150 -6.88 32.67 -3.05
CA PHE A 150 -5.96 33.41 -3.92
C PHE A 150 -4.64 33.82 -3.25
N LYS A 151 -4.52 33.66 -1.94
CA LYS A 151 -3.27 33.89 -1.19
C LYS A 151 -2.41 32.63 -1.18
N HIS A 152 -1.95 32.23 -2.35
CA HIS A 152 -1.13 31.04 -2.51
C HIS A 152 0.09 31.06 -1.59
N ARG A 153 0.34 29.94 -0.91
CA ARG A 153 1.51 29.73 -0.03
C ARG A 153 2.62 28.96 -0.72
N LEU A 154 2.27 28.15 -1.72
CA LEU A 154 3.25 27.49 -2.56
C LEU A 154 3.98 28.48 -3.47
N ASP A 155 5.18 28.12 -3.86
CA ASP A 155 5.91 28.81 -4.93
C ASP A 155 5.41 28.31 -6.31
N TRP A 156 4.34 28.93 -6.79
CA TRP A 156 3.70 28.53 -8.04
C TRP A 156 4.61 28.67 -9.25
N ASP A 157 5.51 29.66 -9.26
CA ASP A 157 6.46 29.84 -10.35
C ASP A 157 7.52 28.73 -10.38
N PHE A 158 7.95 28.25 -9.22
CA PHE A 158 8.81 27.08 -9.14
C PHE A 158 8.10 25.84 -9.69
N PHE A 159 6.86 25.57 -9.26
CA PHE A 159 6.09 24.43 -9.77
C PHE A 159 5.85 24.53 -11.28
N LYS A 160 5.56 25.72 -11.79
CA LYS A 160 5.43 25.99 -13.23
C LYS A 160 6.71 25.63 -13.97
N LYS A 161 7.89 26.11 -13.51
CA LYS A 161 9.19 25.76 -14.08
C LYS A 161 9.44 24.25 -14.11
N VAL A 162 9.17 23.56 -13.00
CA VAL A 162 9.32 22.09 -12.90
C VAL A 162 8.42 21.34 -13.88
N ILE A 163 7.15 21.74 -13.98
CA ILE A 163 6.19 21.13 -14.91
C ILE A 163 6.60 21.39 -16.36
N PHE A 164 7.07 22.61 -16.69
CA PHE A 164 7.52 22.96 -18.04
C PHE A 164 8.80 22.23 -18.43
N ALA A 165 9.76 22.09 -17.51
CA ALA A 165 10.93 21.24 -17.72
C ALA A 165 10.53 19.79 -18.00
N GLY A 166 9.56 19.26 -17.28
CA GLY A 166 9.00 17.93 -17.54
C GLY A 166 8.29 17.80 -18.89
N LEU A 167 7.66 18.87 -19.38
CA LEU A 167 7.05 18.92 -20.72
C LEU A 167 8.11 19.00 -21.83
N ALA A 168 9.21 19.69 -21.61
CA ALA A 168 10.32 19.79 -22.56
C ALA A 168 11.15 18.50 -22.64
N ASN A 169 11.16 17.69 -21.60
CA ASN A 169 11.91 16.44 -21.56
C ASN A 169 11.18 15.33 -22.32
N GLY A 170 11.80 14.78 -23.36
CA GLY A 170 11.21 13.75 -24.23
C GLY A 170 10.75 12.49 -23.50
N GLN A 171 11.38 12.11 -22.39
CA GLN A 171 11.01 10.91 -21.62
C GLN A 171 9.82 11.12 -20.69
N THR A 172 9.61 12.34 -20.19
CA THR A 172 8.53 12.67 -19.23
C THR A 172 7.37 13.42 -19.85
N CYS A 173 7.53 13.99 -21.03
CA CYS A 173 6.57 14.85 -21.71
C CYS A 173 5.15 14.27 -21.76
N ASP A 174 5.01 13.06 -22.28
CA ASP A 174 3.71 12.40 -22.41
C ASP A 174 3.06 12.10 -21.05
N LEU A 175 3.89 11.76 -20.05
CA LEU A 175 3.43 11.50 -18.70
C LEU A 175 2.95 12.79 -18.01
N VAL A 176 3.66 13.89 -18.21
CA VAL A 176 3.23 15.20 -17.70
C VAL A 176 1.93 15.61 -18.38
N LYS A 177 1.84 15.57 -19.73
CA LYS A 177 0.61 15.86 -20.49
C LYS A 177 -0.58 15.06 -19.99
N LYS A 178 -0.39 13.78 -19.66
CA LYS A 178 -1.44 12.92 -19.10
C LYS A 178 -2.07 13.50 -17.84
N TYR A 179 -1.26 14.07 -16.96
CA TYR A 179 -1.70 14.54 -15.65
C TYR A 179 -2.08 16.02 -15.58
N LEU A 180 -1.74 16.82 -16.58
CA LEU A 180 -2.17 18.21 -16.64
C LEU A 180 -3.69 18.33 -16.46
N PRO A 181 -4.18 19.29 -15.66
CA PRO A 181 -5.61 19.51 -15.49
C PRO A 181 -6.22 20.10 -16.76
N ARG A 182 -7.52 19.88 -16.96
CA ARG A 182 -8.25 20.44 -18.11
C ARG A 182 -8.78 21.82 -17.75
N VAL A 183 -8.63 22.79 -18.64
CA VAL A 183 -9.38 24.05 -18.55
C VAL A 183 -10.85 23.78 -18.88
N ARG A 184 -11.74 24.18 -17.98
CA ARG A 184 -13.19 23.97 -18.07
C ARG A 184 -13.91 25.34 -17.96
N SER A 185 -15.14 25.40 -18.44
CA SER A 185 -16.02 26.55 -18.14
C SER A 185 -16.35 26.57 -16.64
N SER A 186 -16.68 27.75 -16.12
CA SER A 186 -17.10 27.93 -14.73
C SER A 186 -18.31 27.07 -14.37
N VAL A 187 -19.27 26.96 -15.26
CA VAL A 187 -20.48 26.14 -15.11
C VAL A 187 -20.15 24.65 -14.96
N ALA A 188 -19.07 24.16 -15.59
CA ALA A 188 -18.63 22.77 -15.47
C ALA A 188 -17.84 22.47 -14.18
N CYS A 189 -17.50 23.50 -13.39
CA CYS A 189 -16.74 23.37 -12.15
C CYS A 189 -17.67 23.41 -10.93
N LYS A 190 -18.46 22.36 -10.75
CA LYS A 190 -19.48 22.28 -9.69
C LYS A 190 -18.91 22.10 -8.27
N THR A 191 -17.72 21.56 -8.11
CA THR A 191 -17.08 21.31 -6.80
C THR A 191 -15.89 22.22 -6.59
N ASP A 192 -15.51 22.48 -5.34
CA ASP A 192 -14.34 23.30 -5.03
C ASP A 192 -13.04 22.65 -5.50
N GLU A 193 -12.95 21.32 -5.51
CA GLU A 193 -11.85 20.61 -6.13
C GLU A 193 -11.77 20.89 -7.64
N ALA A 194 -12.90 20.88 -8.34
CA ALA A 194 -12.95 21.17 -9.77
C ALA A 194 -12.59 22.64 -10.07
N LYS A 195 -13.04 23.60 -9.24
CA LYS A 195 -12.65 25.01 -9.33
C LYS A 195 -11.14 25.18 -9.12
N ALA A 196 -10.60 24.61 -8.05
CA ALA A 196 -9.17 24.67 -7.75
C ALA A 196 -8.31 24.08 -8.87
N ARG A 197 -8.67 22.92 -9.39
CA ARG A 197 -7.99 22.32 -10.55
C ARG A 197 -8.09 23.16 -11.81
N ASN A 198 -9.20 23.85 -12.01
CA ASN A 198 -9.38 24.76 -13.14
C ASN A 198 -8.49 26.00 -13.02
N THR A 199 -8.34 26.54 -11.80
CA THR A 199 -7.39 27.63 -11.52
C THR A 199 -5.96 27.23 -11.87
N VAL A 200 -5.52 26.03 -11.45
CA VAL A 200 -4.20 25.49 -11.83
C VAL A 200 -4.08 25.32 -13.34
N ALA A 201 -5.13 24.83 -14.01
CA ALA A 201 -5.12 24.65 -15.47
C ALA A 201 -4.96 25.96 -16.22
N LYS A 202 -5.69 27.02 -15.80
CA LYS A 202 -5.58 28.36 -16.39
C LYS A 202 -4.18 28.93 -16.17
N PHE A 203 -3.66 28.89 -14.95
CA PHE A 203 -2.32 29.37 -14.63
C PHE A 203 -1.22 28.71 -15.50
N LEU A 204 -1.27 27.39 -15.66
CA LEU A 204 -0.32 26.67 -16.51
C LEU A 204 -0.51 26.99 -18.00
N ALA A 205 -1.75 27.14 -18.46
CA ALA A 205 -2.04 27.52 -19.85
C ALA A 205 -1.51 28.92 -20.19
N GLU A 206 -1.74 29.86 -19.29
CA GLU A 206 -1.27 31.25 -19.42
C GLU A 206 0.25 31.34 -19.35
N GLY A 207 0.87 30.52 -18.51
CA GLY A 207 2.33 30.43 -18.45
C GLY A 207 2.98 29.85 -19.70
N LEU A 208 2.29 28.98 -20.45
CA LEU A 208 2.80 28.37 -21.70
C LEU A 208 2.51 29.22 -22.94
N TYR A 209 1.37 29.89 -23.00
CA TYR A 209 0.85 30.49 -24.23
C TYR A 209 0.47 31.96 -24.10
N GLY A 210 0.78 32.57 -22.95
CA GLY A 210 0.39 33.95 -22.64
C GLY A 210 -1.05 34.08 -22.10
N LYS A 211 -1.33 35.20 -21.44
CA LYS A 211 -2.68 35.52 -20.98
C LYS A 211 -3.61 35.74 -22.16
N PRO A 212 -4.92 35.38 -22.04
CA PRO A 212 -5.94 35.82 -22.99
C PRO A 212 -5.96 37.35 -23.13
N LYS A 213 -6.23 37.84 -24.34
CA LYS A 213 -6.29 39.28 -24.59
C LYS A 213 -7.50 39.94 -23.91
N ASP A 214 -8.61 39.21 -23.85
CA ASP A 214 -9.88 39.62 -23.25
C ASP A 214 -10.63 38.37 -22.70
N GLU A 215 -11.79 38.61 -22.07
CA GLU A 215 -12.59 37.51 -21.49
C GLU A 215 -13.17 36.53 -22.54
N GLY A 216 -13.32 36.97 -23.80
CA GLY A 216 -13.80 36.19 -24.94
C GLY A 216 -12.68 35.41 -25.66
N ASP A 217 -11.41 35.70 -25.39
CA ASP A 217 -10.28 35.07 -26.04
C ASP A 217 -9.96 33.67 -25.43
N TYR A 218 -10.41 32.66 -26.08
CA TYR A 218 -10.11 31.27 -25.71
C TYR A 218 -8.89 30.67 -26.45
N SER A 219 -8.13 31.47 -27.18
CA SER A 219 -7.00 30.98 -28.02
C SER A 219 -5.93 30.29 -27.19
N THR A 220 -5.51 30.88 -26.07
CA THR A 220 -4.57 30.31 -25.08
C THR A 220 -5.03 28.93 -24.58
N TYR A 221 -6.28 28.82 -24.18
CA TYR A 221 -6.84 27.59 -23.64
C TYR A 221 -7.06 26.51 -24.71
N ARG A 222 -7.33 26.90 -25.98
CA ARG A 222 -7.38 25.97 -27.11
C ARG A 222 -5.99 25.39 -27.42
N LYS A 223 -4.93 26.23 -27.44
CA LYS A 223 -3.53 25.76 -27.62
C LYS A 223 -3.13 24.79 -26.51
N TYR A 224 -3.41 25.12 -25.27
CA TYR A 224 -3.15 24.24 -24.11
C TYR A 224 -3.90 22.90 -24.23
N ARG A 225 -5.17 22.91 -24.61
CA ARG A 225 -5.96 21.69 -24.81
C ARG A 225 -5.39 20.83 -25.92
N LYS A 226 -4.98 21.43 -27.04
CA LYS A 226 -4.35 20.72 -28.17
C LYS A 226 -3.05 20.06 -27.72
N MET A 227 -2.17 20.79 -27.05
CA MET A 227 -0.91 20.27 -26.51
C MET A 227 -1.15 19.12 -25.51
N LYS A 228 -2.04 19.30 -24.54
CA LYS A 228 -2.38 18.25 -23.58
C LYS A 228 -2.87 16.98 -24.27
N ASN A 229 -3.71 17.12 -25.28
CA ASN A 229 -4.30 15.98 -25.99
C ASN A 229 -3.33 15.31 -26.99
N SER A 230 -2.20 15.94 -27.32
CA SER A 230 -1.16 15.34 -28.18
C SER A 230 -0.31 14.28 -27.44
N GLY A 231 -0.46 14.15 -26.12
CA GLY A 231 0.31 13.16 -25.35
C GLY A 231 -0.12 11.73 -25.67
N LYS A 232 0.85 10.84 -25.90
CA LYS A 232 0.62 9.41 -26.20
C LYS A 232 0.24 8.61 -24.95
N ALA A 233 0.61 9.08 -23.76
CA ALA A 233 0.23 8.42 -22.51
C ALA A 233 -1.29 8.50 -22.30
N ALA A 234 -1.93 7.32 -22.20
CA ALA A 234 -3.40 7.15 -22.11
C ALA A 234 -4.16 7.48 -23.40
N GLN A 235 -3.55 7.25 -24.57
CA GLN A 235 -4.20 7.37 -25.88
C GLN A 235 -5.52 6.58 -25.94
N TRP A 236 -5.58 5.41 -25.30
CA TRP A 236 -6.79 4.61 -25.21
C TRP A 236 -8.01 5.36 -24.63
N GLN A 237 -7.80 6.28 -23.64
CA GLN A 237 -8.89 7.10 -23.11
C GLN A 237 -9.43 8.12 -24.13
N GLN A 238 -8.54 8.62 -25.00
CA GLN A 238 -8.93 9.53 -26.08
C GLN A 238 -9.73 8.77 -27.13
N LEU A 239 -9.28 7.57 -27.48
CA LEU A 239 -9.98 6.69 -28.42
C LEU A 239 -11.39 6.33 -27.92
N ILE A 240 -11.55 6.05 -26.61
CA ILE A 240 -12.87 5.86 -25.99
C ILE A 240 -13.73 7.13 -26.13
N SER A 241 -13.17 8.30 -25.83
CA SER A 241 -13.89 9.58 -25.92
C SER A 241 -14.32 9.90 -27.36
N GLN A 242 -13.56 9.43 -28.34
CA GLN A 242 -13.83 9.58 -29.77
C GLN A 242 -14.71 8.44 -30.33
N LYS A 243 -15.13 7.49 -29.50
CA LYS A 243 -15.85 6.27 -29.90
C LYS A 243 -15.08 5.36 -30.87
N LYS A 244 -13.75 5.50 -30.93
CA LYS A 244 -12.85 4.71 -31.78
C LYS A 244 -12.35 3.46 -31.07
N PHE A 245 -13.27 2.61 -30.66
CA PHE A 245 -12.99 1.45 -29.80
C PHE A 245 -12.07 0.42 -30.45
N LEU A 246 -12.19 0.25 -31.75
CA LEU A 246 -11.38 -0.73 -32.50
C LEU A 246 -9.92 -0.30 -32.69
N GLU A 247 -9.59 0.98 -32.46
CA GLU A 247 -8.21 1.47 -32.52
C GLU A 247 -7.45 1.27 -31.19
N ILE A 248 -8.11 0.82 -30.11
CA ILE A 248 -7.48 0.65 -28.80
C ILE A 248 -6.47 -0.50 -28.86
N ASP A 249 -5.21 -0.20 -28.58
CA ASP A 249 -4.17 -1.18 -28.35
C ASP A 249 -4.08 -1.55 -26.87
N PHE A 250 -4.50 -2.80 -26.54
CA PHE A 250 -4.53 -3.28 -25.16
C PHE A 250 -3.13 -3.48 -24.56
N ASP A 251 -2.08 -3.61 -25.35
CA ASP A 251 -0.70 -3.69 -24.83
C ASP A 251 -0.25 -2.37 -24.21
N THR A 252 -0.85 -1.27 -24.62
CA THR A 252 -0.60 0.06 -24.06
C THR A 252 -1.43 0.36 -22.81
N VAL A 253 -2.47 -0.45 -22.54
CA VAL A 253 -3.37 -0.28 -21.38
C VAL A 253 -2.85 -1.10 -20.21
N THR A 254 -2.25 -0.45 -19.23
CA THR A 254 -1.56 -1.12 -18.14
C THR A 254 -2.48 -1.48 -16.97
N GLY A 255 -2.27 -2.64 -16.38
CA GLY A 255 -2.69 -3.12 -15.08
C GLY A 255 -4.02 -2.57 -14.54
N LYS A 256 -3.97 -1.64 -13.60
CA LYS A 256 -5.18 -1.06 -12.98
C LYS A 256 -6.10 -0.36 -13.99
N ALA A 257 -5.53 0.27 -15.03
CA ALA A 257 -6.33 0.91 -16.07
C ALA A 257 -7.04 -0.12 -16.94
N LEU A 258 -6.39 -1.25 -17.21
CA LEU A 258 -7.01 -2.38 -17.92
C LEU A 258 -8.15 -2.99 -17.11
N ALA A 259 -7.94 -3.25 -15.84
CA ALA A 259 -8.99 -3.76 -14.94
C ALA A 259 -10.20 -2.81 -14.86
N GLN A 260 -9.96 -1.49 -14.77
CA GLN A 260 -11.03 -0.49 -14.82
C GLN A 260 -11.75 -0.43 -16.17
N LEU A 261 -11.03 -0.62 -17.27
CA LEU A 261 -11.62 -0.68 -18.60
C LEU A 261 -12.50 -1.92 -18.75
N VAL A 262 -12.00 -3.06 -18.31
CA VAL A 262 -12.71 -4.35 -18.34
C VAL A 262 -14.00 -4.30 -17.51
N GLY A 263 -13.96 -3.71 -16.31
CA GLY A 263 -15.13 -3.52 -15.45
C GLY A 263 -16.08 -2.40 -15.89
N SER A 264 -15.75 -1.67 -16.98
CA SER A 264 -16.54 -0.53 -17.42
C SER A 264 -17.63 -0.91 -18.44
N LYS A 265 -18.67 -0.07 -18.51
CA LYS A 265 -19.73 -0.19 -19.54
C LYS A 265 -19.23 -0.13 -20.99
N PHE A 266 -18.02 0.40 -21.23
CA PHE A 266 -17.46 0.49 -22.58
C PHE A 266 -17.14 -0.87 -23.20
N LEU A 267 -16.75 -1.85 -22.38
CA LEU A 267 -16.51 -3.22 -22.85
C LEU A 267 -17.81 -3.99 -23.20
N LYS A 268 -18.98 -3.42 -22.86
CA LYS A 268 -20.26 -3.92 -23.37
C LYS A 268 -20.43 -3.66 -24.86
N HIS A 269 -19.62 -2.77 -25.45
CA HIS A 269 -19.60 -2.56 -26.90
C HIS A 269 -19.01 -3.80 -27.58
N GLN A 270 -19.81 -4.45 -28.42
CA GLN A 270 -19.53 -5.79 -28.97
C GLN A 270 -18.16 -5.89 -29.66
N GLY A 271 -17.82 -4.98 -30.57
CA GLY A 271 -16.54 -5.02 -31.29
C GLY A 271 -15.32 -4.84 -30.37
N LEU A 272 -15.43 -4.05 -29.28
CA LEU A 272 -14.35 -3.91 -28.31
C LEU A 272 -14.20 -5.16 -27.45
N LYS A 273 -15.31 -5.80 -27.08
CA LYS A 273 -15.33 -7.08 -26.36
C LYS A 273 -14.62 -8.17 -27.16
N GLU A 274 -14.98 -8.33 -28.42
CA GLU A 274 -14.36 -9.33 -29.32
C GLU A 274 -12.86 -9.07 -29.50
N LYS A 275 -12.49 -7.82 -29.75
CA LYS A 275 -11.07 -7.44 -29.85
C LYS A 275 -10.30 -7.75 -28.55
N TYR A 276 -10.89 -7.49 -27.40
CA TYR A 276 -10.28 -7.80 -26.10
C TYR A 276 -10.13 -9.31 -25.88
N GLN A 277 -11.15 -10.10 -26.22
CA GLN A 277 -11.10 -11.56 -26.11
C GLN A 277 -10.01 -12.15 -27.03
N ASN A 278 -9.91 -11.67 -28.28
CA ASN A 278 -8.87 -12.09 -29.22
C ASN A 278 -7.47 -11.70 -28.72
N TRP A 279 -7.32 -10.49 -28.15
CA TRP A 279 -6.07 -10.07 -27.55
C TRP A 279 -5.67 -10.95 -26.35
N LEU A 280 -6.62 -11.33 -25.48
CA LEU A 280 -6.36 -12.25 -24.36
C LEU A 280 -5.90 -13.63 -24.83
N LYS A 281 -6.54 -14.19 -25.87
CA LYS A 281 -6.17 -15.49 -26.43
C LYS A 281 -4.75 -15.48 -27.02
N ASN A 282 -4.36 -14.39 -27.65
CA ASN A 282 -3.08 -14.26 -28.36
C ASN A 282 -1.94 -13.77 -27.46
N ARG A 283 -2.23 -13.32 -26.25
CA ARG A 283 -1.24 -12.73 -25.37
C ARG A 283 -0.46 -13.79 -24.59
N LYS A 284 0.87 -13.75 -24.76
CA LYS A 284 1.76 -14.67 -24.03
C LYS A 284 1.84 -14.42 -22.51
N LYS A 285 1.60 -13.21 -22.02
CA LYS A 285 1.58 -12.87 -20.58
C LYS A 285 0.90 -11.52 -20.30
N PRO A 286 -0.15 -11.44 -19.46
CA PRO A 286 -0.66 -10.17 -18.96
C PRO A 286 0.36 -9.53 -18.01
N SER A 287 0.49 -8.18 -18.03
CA SER A 287 1.33 -7.48 -17.06
C SER A 287 0.62 -7.42 -15.71
N ASN A 288 1.21 -7.98 -14.67
CA ASN A 288 0.72 -7.79 -13.31
C ASN A 288 1.12 -6.42 -12.79
N SER A 289 0.17 -5.55 -12.61
CA SER A 289 0.32 -4.33 -11.84
C SER A 289 -0.85 -4.20 -10.87
N GLY A 290 -0.77 -4.88 -9.75
CA GLY A 290 -1.79 -4.83 -8.73
C GLY A 290 -1.55 -5.86 -7.64
N PHE A 291 -2.36 -5.80 -6.58
CA PHE A 291 -2.35 -6.81 -5.53
C PHE A 291 -3.35 -7.91 -5.86
N LEU A 292 -3.05 -9.10 -5.40
CA LEU A 292 -3.92 -10.26 -5.59
C LEU A 292 -5.38 -9.96 -5.19
N HIS A 293 -5.59 -9.34 -4.03
CA HIS A 293 -6.94 -8.98 -3.57
C HIS A 293 -7.62 -7.89 -4.42
N THR A 294 -6.86 -7.08 -5.17
CA THR A 294 -7.46 -6.07 -6.07
C THR A 294 -7.88 -6.63 -7.41
N LEU A 295 -7.50 -7.87 -7.72
CA LEU A 295 -7.87 -8.54 -8.97
C LEU A 295 -9.39 -8.71 -9.09
N PHE A 296 -10.03 -9.06 -8.00
CA PHE A 296 -11.48 -9.33 -7.95
C PHE A 296 -12.30 -8.07 -7.63
N LYS A 297 -11.69 -7.03 -7.07
CA LYS A 297 -12.38 -5.80 -6.64
C LYS A 297 -13.22 -5.12 -7.72
N PRO A 298 -12.78 -4.99 -9.01
CA PRO A 298 -13.58 -4.34 -10.04
C PRO A 298 -14.89 -5.07 -10.34
N TYR A 299 -15.03 -6.31 -9.91
CA TYR A 299 -16.16 -7.20 -10.19
C TYR A 299 -17.10 -7.35 -8.99
N GLY A 300 -16.83 -6.62 -7.88
CA GLY A 300 -17.57 -6.74 -6.64
C GLY A 300 -17.30 -8.07 -5.94
N LEU A 301 -16.27 -8.13 -5.09
CA LEU A 301 -15.87 -9.37 -4.39
C LEU A 301 -17.02 -10.04 -3.63
N ASP A 302 -17.90 -9.24 -3.06
CA ASP A 302 -19.06 -9.70 -2.29
C ASP A 302 -20.31 -9.86 -3.17
N LYS A 303 -20.23 -9.38 -4.42
CA LYS A 303 -21.27 -9.42 -5.45
C LYS A 303 -20.82 -10.20 -6.68
N ILE A 304 -19.91 -11.17 -6.53
CA ILE A 304 -19.76 -12.20 -7.55
C ILE A 304 -21.02 -13.06 -7.52
N ALA A 305 -22.11 -12.31 -7.58
CA ALA A 305 -23.43 -12.76 -7.86
C ALA A 305 -23.39 -13.44 -9.21
N GLU A 306 -23.93 -14.53 -9.25
CA GLU A 306 -24.57 -15.39 -10.21
C GLU A 306 -24.24 -15.21 -11.72
N GLU A 307 -23.84 -14.02 -12.21
CA GLU A 307 -23.57 -13.74 -13.62
C GLU A 307 -22.39 -12.81 -13.87
N ILE A 308 -21.17 -13.33 -13.72
CA ILE A 308 -20.02 -12.63 -14.32
C ILE A 308 -20.04 -12.92 -15.83
N PRO A 309 -19.97 -11.90 -16.70
CA PRO A 309 -19.86 -12.15 -18.13
C PRO A 309 -18.62 -12.98 -18.47
N GLU A 310 -18.74 -13.96 -19.36
CA GLU A 310 -17.69 -14.92 -19.76
C GLU A 310 -16.32 -14.25 -20.04
N PHE A 311 -16.32 -13.10 -20.72
CA PHE A 311 -15.09 -12.37 -21.02
C PHE A 311 -14.39 -11.81 -19.78
N MET A 312 -15.15 -11.49 -18.73
CA MET A 312 -14.59 -11.07 -17.43
C MET A 312 -14.00 -12.28 -16.70
N GLU A 313 -14.68 -13.41 -16.72
CA GLU A 313 -14.15 -14.67 -16.18
C GLU A 313 -12.81 -15.02 -16.81
N THR A 314 -12.72 -14.98 -18.12
CA THR A 314 -11.48 -15.20 -18.88
C THR A 314 -10.37 -14.23 -18.44
N SER A 315 -10.69 -12.96 -18.25
CA SER A 315 -9.73 -11.94 -17.81
C SER A 315 -9.22 -12.19 -16.38
N ILE A 316 -10.11 -12.55 -15.46
CA ILE A 316 -9.75 -12.85 -14.07
C ILE A 316 -8.87 -14.10 -14.02
N ASN A 317 -9.30 -15.17 -14.70
CA ASN A 317 -8.55 -16.42 -14.76
C ASN A 317 -7.11 -16.18 -15.29
N ALA A 318 -6.99 -15.53 -16.46
CA ALA A 318 -5.68 -15.22 -17.05
C ALA A 318 -4.78 -14.35 -16.14
N SER A 319 -5.37 -13.40 -15.45
CA SER A 319 -4.61 -12.54 -14.52
C SER A 319 -4.21 -13.29 -13.25
N PHE A 320 -5.05 -14.16 -12.74
CA PHE A 320 -4.77 -15.00 -11.58
C PHE A 320 -3.64 -16.01 -11.87
N ASP A 321 -3.68 -16.65 -13.04
CA ASP A 321 -2.63 -17.58 -13.49
C ASP A 321 -1.24 -16.91 -13.50
N VAL A 322 -1.17 -15.65 -13.88
CA VAL A 322 0.09 -14.90 -13.84
C VAL A 322 0.62 -14.71 -12.41
N PHE A 323 -0.26 -14.49 -11.43
CA PHE A 323 0.16 -14.45 -10.02
C PHE A 323 0.72 -15.80 -9.59
N VAL A 324 0.02 -16.88 -9.89
CA VAL A 324 0.43 -18.26 -9.56
C VAL A 324 1.75 -18.61 -10.26
N ASP A 325 1.89 -18.33 -11.56
CA ASP A 325 3.12 -18.60 -12.31
C ASP A 325 4.32 -17.81 -11.80
N ASN A 326 4.12 -16.56 -11.42
CA ASN A 326 5.15 -15.75 -10.80
C ASN A 326 5.58 -16.34 -9.45
N ALA A 327 4.62 -16.81 -8.65
CA ALA A 327 4.91 -17.47 -7.38
C ALA A 327 5.73 -18.75 -7.57
N LYS A 328 5.33 -19.61 -8.51
CA LYS A 328 6.05 -20.85 -8.84
C LYS A 328 7.48 -20.55 -9.31
N ARG A 329 7.67 -19.57 -10.20
CA ARG A 329 9.00 -19.15 -10.67
C ARG A 329 9.89 -18.61 -9.55
N ASN A 330 9.30 -17.86 -8.63
CA ASN A 330 10.02 -17.30 -7.48
C ASN A 330 10.15 -18.28 -6.31
N ARG A 331 9.70 -19.51 -6.47
CA ARG A 331 9.72 -20.56 -5.44
C ARG A 331 9.12 -20.08 -4.11
N VAL A 332 7.95 -19.45 -4.19
CA VAL A 332 7.21 -19.00 -3.02
C VAL A 332 6.86 -20.20 -2.14
N ALA A 333 7.12 -20.09 -0.85
CA ALA A 333 6.77 -21.15 0.09
C ALA A 333 5.25 -21.29 0.21
N PRO A 334 4.68 -22.48 -0.07
CA PRO A 334 3.24 -22.68 0.00
C PRO A 334 2.75 -22.63 1.47
N LEU A 335 1.67 -21.90 1.70
CA LEU A 335 1.03 -21.78 3.01
C LEU A 335 -0.37 -22.39 2.96
N LEU A 336 -0.73 -23.15 4.00
CA LEU A 336 -2.13 -23.53 4.20
C LEU A 336 -2.90 -22.31 4.73
N VAL A 337 -3.89 -21.85 3.98
CA VAL A 337 -4.72 -20.74 4.41
C VAL A 337 -5.88 -21.26 5.25
N VAL A 338 -6.02 -20.70 6.44
CA VAL A 338 -7.14 -20.92 7.36
C VAL A 338 -8.04 -19.67 7.28
N ARG A 339 -9.25 -19.85 6.79
CA ARG A 339 -10.21 -18.79 6.56
C ARG A 339 -11.09 -18.60 7.78
N ASP A 340 -11.27 -17.36 8.18
CA ASP A 340 -12.33 -16.98 9.10
C ASP A 340 -13.58 -16.70 8.26
N ILE A 341 -14.60 -17.54 8.42
CA ILE A 341 -15.91 -17.42 7.76
C ILE A 341 -17.03 -17.06 8.74
N SER A 342 -16.67 -16.63 9.95
CA SER A 342 -17.61 -16.13 10.94
C SER A 342 -18.37 -14.90 10.43
N HIS A 343 -19.53 -14.66 11.02
CA HIS A 343 -20.35 -13.48 10.69
C HIS A 343 -19.57 -12.17 10.84
N SER A 344 -18.68 -12.09 11.84
CA SER A 344 -17.80 -10.94 12.04
C SER A 344 -16.79 -10.75 10.90
N ALA A 345 -16.36 -11.83 10.22
CA ALA A 345 -15.42 -11.77 9.12
C ALA A 345 -16.01 -11.12 7.86
N ASN A 346 -17.34 -11.12 7.71
CA ASN A 346 -18.05 -10.49 6.60
C ASN A 346 -18.11 -8.96 6.71
N GLY A 347 -17.85 -8.39 7.90
CA GLY A 347 -17.83 -6.94 8.07
C GLY A 347 -16.79 -6.27 7.17
N GLU A 348 -17.19 -5.19 6.48
CA GLU A 348 -16.26 -4.41 5.65
C GLU A 348 -15.10 -3.88 6.50
N ILE A 349 -13.90 -4.03 5.98
CA ILE A 349 -12.72 -3.38 6.54
C ILE A 349 -12.83 -1.90 6.23
N GLU A 350 -12.78 -1.07 7.26
CA GLU A 350 -12.93 0.37 7.17
C GLU A 350 -12.11 0.95 5.99
N ASN A 351 -12.79 1.62 5.07
CA ASN A 351 -12.26 2.25 3.84
C ASN A 351 -11.63 1.31 2.79
N SER A 352 -11.90 0.02 2.80
CA SER A 352 -11.28 -0.92 1.84
C SER A 352 -12.25 -1.57 0.86
N GLU A 353 -13.57 -1.48 1.10
CA GLU A 353 -14.61 -2.22 0.35
C GLU A 353 -14.29 -3.73 0.23
N THR A 354 -13.66 -4.30 1.25
CA THR A 354 -13.32 -5.72 1.33
C THR A 354 -13.46 -6.20 2.77
N SER A 355 -13.59 -7.50 2.97
CA SER A 355 -13.76 -8.14 4.27
C SER A 355 -12.64 -9.15 4.54
N ALA A 356 -12.48 -9.59 5.78
CA ALA A 356 -11.55 -10.68 6.11
C ALA A 356 -11.98 -11.98 5.43
N TYR A 357 -13.28 -12.19 5.27
CA TYR A 357 -13.87 -13.31 4.53
C TYR A 357 -13.41 -13.31 3.07
N SER A 358 -13.61 -12.19 2.36
CA SER A 358 -13.21 -12.07 0.95
C SER A 358 -11.71 -12.21 0.75
N LEU A 359 -10.90 -11.62 1.64
CA LEU A 359 -9.45 -11.79 1.62
C LEU A 359 -9.05 -13.24 1.88
N GLY A 360 -9.63 -13.88 2.87
CA GLY A 360 -9.40 -15.29 3.18
C GLY A 360 -9.63 -16.17 1.95
N LYS A 361 -10.72 -15.93 1.23
CA LYS A 361 -11.06 -16.67 0.00
C LYS A 361 -10.04 -16.46 -1.12
N VAL A 362 -9.66 -15.21 -1.40
CA VAL A 362 -8.68 -14.87 -2.45
C VAL A 362 -7.31 -15.51 -2.18
N TYR A 363 -6.82 -15.39 -0.94
CA TYR A 363 -5.50 -15.94 -0.58
C TYR A 363 -5.53 -17.46 -0.46
N ALA A 364 -6.66 -18.05 -0.05
CA ALA A 364 -6.83 -19.49 -0.06
C ALA A 364 -6.76 -20.06 -1.48
N LEU A 365 -7.47 -19.45 -2.45
CA LEU A 365 -7.37 -19.82 -3.86
C LEU A 365 -5.93 -19.74 -4.37
N TYR A 366 -5.23 -18.66 -4.08
CA TYR A 366 -3.84 -18.46 -4.52
C TYR A 366 -2.87 -19.49 -3.94
N HIS A 367 -2.87 -19.66 -2.63
CA HIS A 367 -1.95 -20.61 -1.99
C HIS A 367 -2.30 -22.07 -2.30
N SER A 368 -3.58 -22.39 -2.49
CA SER A 368 -4.02 -23.75 -2.82
C SER A 368 -3.41 -24.28 -4.15
N GLU A 369 -3.11 -23.35 -5.09
CA GLU A 369 -2.41 -23.69 -6.34
C GLU A 369 -0.91 -23.93 -6.16
N LEU A 370 -0.35 -23.51 -5.03
CA LEU A 370 1.08 -23.65 -4.70
C LEU A 370 1.35 -24.83 -3.77
N LEU A 371 0.30 -25.36 -3.12
CA LEU A 371 0.43 -26.46 -2.17
C LEU A 371 0.90 -27.75 -2.87
N PRO A 372 1.61 -28.64 -2.15
CA PRO A 372 1.99 -29.97 -2.63
C PRO A 372 0.77 -30.80 -3.05
N THR A 373 1.01 -31.88 -3.79
CA THR A 373 -0.04 -32.66 -4.47
C THR A 373 -1.19 -33.09 -3.56
N ILE A 374 -0.89 -33.58 -2.36
CA ILE A 374 -1.90 -34.03 -1.37
C ILE A 374 -2.79 -32.86 -0.91
N PHE A 375 -2.18 -31.69 -0.69
CA PHE A 375 -2.84 -30.48 -0.24
C PHE A 375 -3.30 -29.57 -1.37
N LYS A 376 -3.05 -29.93 -2.63
CA LYS A 376 -3.43 -29.10 -3.78
C LYS A 376 -4.93 -28.80 -3.78
N ASN A 377 -5.28 -27.56 -4.10
CA ASN A 377 -6.64 -27.04 -4.04
C ASN A 377 -7.26 -27.05 -2.63
N SER A 378 -6.45 -27.20 -1.58
CA SER A 378 -6.96 -27.30 -0.21
C SER A 378 -6.83 -25.98 0.55
N TYR A 379 -7.71 -25.82 1.51
CA TYR A 379 -7.71 -24.77 2.52
C TYR A 379 -8.37 -25.31 3.79
N ALA A 380 -8.25 -24.59 4.88
CA ALA A 380 -8.99 -24.90 6.11
C ALA A 380 -9.92 -23.75 6.48
N VAL A 381 -10.93 -24.07 7.26
CA VAL A 381 -11.87 -23.09 7.82
C VAL A 381 -11.66 -23.06 9.32
N LEU A 382 -11.74 -21.85 9.89
CA LEU A 382 -11.60 -21.66 11.32
C LEU A 382 -12.87 -22.17 12.02
N GLU A 383 -12.79 -23.38 12.54
CA GLU A 383 -13.87 -24.12 13.21
C GLU A 383 -13.34 -24.78 14.48
N ASP A 384 -14.25 -25.22 15.36
CA ASP A 384 -13.88 -25.95 16.58
C ASP A 384 -13.21 -27.30 16.24
N ASN A 385 -13.77 -28.02 15.26
CA ASN A 385 -13.20 -29.25 14.69
C ASN A 385 -12.69 -28.98 13.27
N MET A 386 -11.50 -28.43 13.17
CA MET A 386 -10.94 -27.99 11.92
C MET A 386 -10.65 -29.17 10.98
N VAL A 387 -11.14 -29.06 9.74
CA VAL A 387 -10.91 -30.04 8.68
C VAL A 387 -10.34 -29.40 7.43
N LEU A 388 -9.59 -30.19 6.66
CA LEU A 388 -9.12 -29.77 5.37
C LEU A 388 -10.25 -29.85 4.33
N ARG A 389 -10.46 -28.77 3.61
CA ARG A 389 -11.46 -28.65 2.54
C ARG A 389 -10.78 -28.45 1.20
N LYS A 390 -11.46 -28.83 0.11
CA LYS A 390 -10.94 -28.68 -1.26
C LYS A 390 -11.87 -27.81 -2.10
N PHE A 391 -11.28 -26.88 -2.83
CA PHE A 391 -11.99 -26.14 -3.87
C PHE A 391 -12.42 -27.06 -5.01
N LYS A 392 -13.64 -26.90 -5.48
CA LYS A 392 -14.21 -27.61 -6.64
C LYS A 392 -14.19 -26.65 -7.84
N GLY A 393 -13.73 -27.13 -8.99
CA GLY A 393 -13.65 -26.37 -10.24
C GLY A 393 -12.27 -26.43 -10.89
N GLN A 394 -12.20 -26.12 -12.19
CA GLN A 394 -10.98 -26.17 -13.01
C GLN A 394 -10.19 -24.86 -12.97
N ASN A 395 -10.87 -23.73 -12.89
CA ASN A 395 -10.30 -22.40 -12.87
C ASN A 395 -10.69 -21.61 -11.62
N VAL A 396 -10.07 -20.45 -11.41
CA VAL A 396 -10.28 -19.67 -10.18
C VAL A 396 -11.72 -19.18 -10.01
N ILE A 397 -12.42 -18.88 -11.10
CA ILE A 397 -13.81 -18.41 -11.03
C ILE A 397 -14.76 -19.55 -10.69
N GLU A 398 -14.58 -20.72 -11.27
CA GLU A 398 -15.37 -21.91 -10.91
C GLU A 398 -15.17 -22.28 -9.43
N LYS A 399 -13.91 -22.29 -8.98
CA LYS A 399 -13.58 -22.51 -7.56
C LYS A 399 -14.22 -21.46 -6.66
N TRP A 400 -14.22 -20.20 -7.09
CA TRP A 400 -14.88 -19.12 -6.37
C TRP A 400 -16.38 -19.32 -6.23
N LYS A 401 -17.06 -19.65 -7.35
CA LYS A 401 -18.52 -19.88 -7.40
C LYS A 401 -18.94 -21.11 -6.60
N ALA A 402 -18.15 -22.18 -6.67
CA ALA A 402 -18.45 -23.43 -5.98
C ALA A 402 -18.25 -23.36 -4.46
N ASP A 403 -17.49 -22.40 -3.98
CA ASP A 403 -17.18 -22.22 -2.55
C ASP A 403 -18.28 -21.41 -1.85
N LYS A 404 -19.35 -22.12 -1.43
CA LYS A 404 -20.48 -21.59 -0.68
C LYS A 404 -20.41 -22.14 0.75
N GLU A 405 -19.53 -21.57 1.57
CA GLU A 405 -19.37 -22.04 2.92
C GLU A 405 -19.98 -21.10 3.95
N GLU A 406 -20.78 -21.68 4.82
CA GLU A 406 -21.28 -21.06 6.05
C GLU A 406 -20.76 -21.90 7.22
N ALA A 407 -20.11 -21.27 8.17
CA ALA A 407 -19.72 -21.92 9.41
C ALA A 407 -19.82 -20.95 10.58
N LEU A 408 -20.23 -21.49 11.72
CA LEU A 408 -20.21 -20.80 13.01
C LEU A 408 -19.01 -21.34 13.80
N CYS A 409 -18.02 -20.49 14.05
CA CYS A 409 -16.93 -20.80 14.95
C CYS A 409 -17.20 -20.17 16.31
N GLN A 410 -17.37 -20.98 17.34
CA GLN A 410 -17.60 -20.50 18.70
C GLN A 410 -16.29 -20.32 19.48
N ASN A 411 -15.33 -21.22 19.27
CA ASN A 411 -14.08 -21.27 20.02
C ASN A 411 -12.86 -21.34 19.08
N PRO A 412 -12.55 -20.25 18.35
CA PRO A 412 -11.42 -20.26 17.40
C PRO A 412 -10.09 -20.48 18.14
N SER A 413 -9.31 -21.47 17.70
CA SER A 413 -8.01 -21.77 18.29
C SER A 413 -6.94 -22.04 17.20
N ILE A 414 -5.72 -21.54 17.39
CA ILE A 414 -4.63 -21.93 16.52
C ILE A 414 -4.18 -23.38 16.81
N ILE A 415 -4.52 -23.91 17.96
CA ILE A 415 -4.17 -25.27 18.35
C ILE A 415 -4.92 -26.29 17.48
N SER A 416 -6.18 -26.01 17.13
CA SER A 416 -6.96 -26.86 16.23
C SER A 416 -6.30 -27.05 14.85
N ILE A 417 -5.48 -26.07 14.41
CA ILE A 417 -4.69 -26.19 13.18
C ILE A 417 -3.57 -27.23 13.38
N ALA A 418 -2.89 -27.20 14.53
CA ALA A 418 -1.85 -28.19 14.83
C ALA A 418 -2.47 -29.58 14.93
N ASP A 419 -3.60 -29.74 15.61
CA ASP A 419 -4.29 -31.02 15.77
C ASP A 419 -4.74 -31.60 14.42
N MET A 420 -5.25 -30.77 13.51
CA MET A 420 -5.58 -31.17 12.15
C MET A 420 -4.34 -31.69 11.38
N LEU A 421 -3.21 -30.97 11.46
CA LEU A 421 -1.96 -31.38 10.79
C LEU A 421 -1.41 -32.68 11.40
N CYS A 422 -1.48 -32.81 12.73
CA CYS A 422 -1.06 -34.05 13.42
C CYS A 422 -1.91 -35.24 12.97
N LYS A 423 -3.22 -35.10 12.98
CA LYS A 423 -4.16 -36.11 12.51
C LYS A 423 -3.89 -36.51 11.05
N MET A 424 -3.62 -35.57 10.17
CA MET A 424 -3.27 -35.88 8.78
C MET A 424 -1.98 -36.73 8.68
N LYS A 425 -0.98 -36.45 9.51
CA LYS A 425 0.26 -37.26 9.55
C LYS A 425 -0.01 -38.65 10.06
N GLU A 426 -0.81 -38.77 11.12
CA GLU A 426 -1.13 -40.05 11.77
C GLU A 426 -2.04 -40.94 10.90
N ASP A 427 -3.14 -40.37 10.39
CA ASP A 427 -4.19 -41.10 9.66
C ASP A 427 -3.75 -41.49 8.23
N TYR A 428 -2.94 -40.66 7.58
CA TYR A 428 -2.57 -40.83 6.16
C TYR A 428 -1.10 -41.08 5.90
N GLY A 429 -0.26 -41.10 6.94
CA GLY A 429 1.18 -41.37 6.79
C GLY A 429 1.93 -40.38 5.88
N VAL A 430 1.47 -39.14 5.85
CA VAL A 430 2.01 -38.09 4.93
C VAL A 430 3.43 -37.71 5.32
N ASP A 431 4.34 -37.76 4.36
CA ASP A 431 5.73 -37.34 4.57
C ASP A 431 5.83 -35.83 4.82
N GLU A 432 6.80 -35.41 5.64
CA GLU A 432 7.00 -33.98 5.98
C GLU A 432 7.28 -33.11 4.77
N GLY A 433 7.85 -33.67 3.71
CA GLY A 433 8.09 -32.97 2.44
C GLY A 433 6.81 -32.55 1.71
N GLU A 434 5.72 -33.28 1.93
CA GLU A 434 4.41 -33.07 1.33
C GLU A 434 3.53 -32.08 2.13
N PHE A 435 3.94 -31.71 3.35
CA PHE A 435 3.21 -30.72 4.14
C PHE A 435 3.44 -29.29 3.64
N PRO A 436 2.46 -28.38 3.85
CA PRO A 436 2.67 -26.95 3.66
C PRO A 436 3.87 -26.44 4.46
N ARG A 437 4.56 -25.43 3.96
CA ARG A 437 5.69 -24.80 4.67
C ARG A 437 5.26 -23.86 5.80
N GLY A 438 3.97 -23.78 6.05
CA GLY A 438 3.37 -23.01 7.12
C GLY A 438 1.86 -22.87 6.94
N CYS A 439 1.24 -22.13 7.86
CA CYS A 439 -0.15 -21.76 7.78
C CYS A 439 -0.33 -20.24 7.97
N VAL A 440 -1.41 -19.70 7.41
CA VAL A 440 -1.83 -18.31 7.62
C VAL A 440 -3.31 -18.28 7.97
N VAL A 441 -3.63 -17.72 9.14
CA VAL A 441 -5.00 -17.46 9.58
C VAL A 441 -5.34 -16.03 9.17
N ILE A 442 -6.39 -15.83 8.37
CA ILE A 442 -6.86 -14.52 7.93
C ILE A 442 -8.18 -14.23 8.62
N THR A 443 -8.18 -13.28 9.56
CA THR A 443 -9.28 -13.09 10.49
C THR A 443 -9.44 -11.64 10.94
N ASN A 444 -10.66 -11.29 11.39
CA ASN A 444 -10.93 -10.10 12.21
C ASN A 444 -11.42 -10.47 13.62
N HIS A 445 -11.41 -11.74 13.98
CA HIS A 445 -11.94 -12.23 15.25
C HIS A 445 -11.16 -11.68 16.45
N THR A 446 -11.89 -11.24 17.48
CA THR A 446 -11.29 -10.60 18.68
C THR A 446 -10.41 -11.52 19.51
N TYR A 447 -10.62 -12.84 19.48
CA TYR A 447 -9.75 -13.83 20.11
C TYR A 447 -8.29 -13.62 19.72
N PHE A 448 -8.02 -13.46 18.42
CA PHE A 448 -6.66 -13.32 17.90
C PHE A 448 -5.99 -11.99 18.27
N THR A 449 -6.75 -11.04 18.84
CA THR A 449 -6.19 -9.79 19.36
C THR A 449 -5.47 -9.98 20.70
N LYS A 450 -5.89 -11.00 21.46
CA LYS A 450 -5.39 -11.33 22.80
C LYS A 450 -4.45 -12.53 22.80
N LEU A 451 -4.12 -13.09 21.61
CA LEU A 451 -3.28 -14.27 21.49
C LEU A 451 -1.91 -14.03 22.11
N ASN A 452 -1.51 -14.87 23.06
CA ASN A 452 -0.24 -14.82 23.75
C ASN A 452 0.81 -15.72 23.11
N ASN A 453 2.07 -15.58 23.51
CA ASN A 453 3.17 -16.40 22.99
C ASN A 453 2.99 -17.88 23.31
N GLN A 454 2.35 -18.19 24.45
CA GLN A 454 2.16 -19.58 24.92
C GLN A 454 1.37 -20.41 23.91
N ALA A 455 0.36 -19.86 23.23
CA ALA A 455 -0.39 -20.56 22.22
C ALA A 455 0.48 -20.99 21.01
N PHE A 456 1.46 -20.15 20.62
CA PHE A 456 2.40 -20.55 19.56
C PHE A 456 3.42 -21.59 20.02
N VAL A 457 3.84 -21.53 21.28
CA VAL A 457 4.70 -22.56 21.88
C VAL A 457 3.97 -23.91 21.90
N GLU A 458 2.73 -23.92 22.38
CA GLU A 458 1.88 -25.11 22.41
C GLU A 458 1.65 -25.68 21.01
N PHE A 459 1.35 -24.82 20.02
CA PHE A 459 1.24 -25.21 18.62
C PHE A 459 2.47 -26.03 18.17
N LYS A 460 3.67 -25.47 18.39
CA LYS A 460 4.93 -26.12 18.00
C LYS A 460 5.18 -27.43 18.76
N GLN A 461 4.83 -27.46 20.05
CA GLN A 461 4.97 -28.67 20.89
C GLN A 461 4.05 -29.81 20.42
N ARG A 462 2.82 -29.49 19.96
CA ARG A 462 1.91 -30.51 19.42
C ARG A 462 2.48 -31.16 18.16
N LEU A 463 3.04 -30.38 17.24
CA LEU A 463 3.72 -30.95 16.07
C LEU A 463 4.90 -31.86 16.45
N LEU A 464 5.70 -31.45 17.45
CA LEU A 464 6.79 -32.30 17.94
C LEU A 464 6.28 -33.61 18.55
N LYS A 465 5.17 -33.57 19.31
CA LYS A 465 4.57 -34.78 19.89
C LYS A 465 4.01 -35.75 18.84
N ALA A 466 3.56 -35.22 17.69
CA ALA A 466 3.12 -36.02 16.53
C ALA A 466 4.28 -36.45 15.61
N ASN A 467 5.49 -36.51 16.15
CA ASN A 467 6.69 -37.00 15.46
C ASN A 467 7.10 -36.19 14.20
N PHE A 468 6.75 -34.91 14.12
CA PHE A 468 7.38 -34.04 13.13
C PHE A 468 8.83 -33.75 13.55
N SER A 469 9.75 -33.70 12.59
CA SER A 469 11.15 -33.39 12.86
C SER A 469 11.34 -32.01 13.47
N LYS A 470 12.37 -31.85 14.29
CA LYS A 470 12.71 -30.54 14.90
C LYS A 470 12.97 -29.48 13.83
N GLU A 471 13.58 -29.86 12.73
CA GLU A 471 13.89 -29.03 11.57
C GLU A 471 12.61 -28.53 10.91
N PHE A 472 11.66 -29.44 10.65
CA PHE A 472 10.34 -29.08 10.09
C PHE A 472 9.61 -28.13 11.02
N VAL A 473 9.45 -28.45 12.29
CA VAL A 473 8.73 -27.63 13.27
C VAL A 473 9.37 -26.25 13.42
N ARG A 474 10.70 -26.17 13.43
CA ARG A 474 11.41 -24.88 13.47
C ARG A 474 11.16 -24.04 12.22
N ALA A 475 11.16 -24.68 11.05
CA ALA A 475 10.97 -24.02 9.75
C ALA A 475 9.51 -23.65 9.47
N PHE A 476 8.55 -24.41 10.01
CA PHE A 476 7.12 -24.22 9.77
C PHE A 476 6.66 -22.82 10.20
N LYS A 477 6.07 -22.06 9.28
CA LYS A 477 5.59 -20.70 9.54
C LYS A 477 4.17 -20.70 10.11
N VAL A 478 3.94 -19.94 11.16
CA VAL A 478 2.59 -19.69 11.69
C VAL A 478 2.33 -18.19 11.60
N ILE A 479 1.37 -17.81 10.79
CA ILE A 479 1.05 -16.41 10.51
C ILE A 479 -0.39 -16.12 10.93
N ILE A 480 -0.60 -15.16 11.80
CA ILE A 480 -1.94 -14.65 12.14
C ILE A 480 -2.09 -13.28 11.50
N TRP A 481 -2.91 -13.19 10.46
CA TRP A 481 -3.19 -11.93 9.79
C TRP A 481 -4.52 -11.34 10.27
N ARG A 482 -4.41 -10.31 11.08
CA ARG A 482 -5.53 -9.56 11.65
C ARG A 482 -5.84 -8.37 10.73
N VAL A 483 -6.84 -8.52 9.88
CA VAL A 483 -7.05 -7.64 8.72
C VAL A 483 -7.55 -6.24 9.10
N PRO A 484 -8.55 -6.05 10.00
CA PRO A 484 -9.10 -4.72 10.28
C PRO A 484 -8.29 -3.90 11.28
N LEU A 485 -7.32 -4.51 11.95
CA LEU A 485 -6.72 -3.90 13.11
C LEU A 485 -5.42 -3.16 12.78
N ALA A 486 -5.54 -1.84 12.60
CA ALA A 486 -4.42 -0.95 12.83
C ALA A 486 -4.17 -0.83 14.34
N TYR A 487 -3.39 -1.73 14.93
CA TYR A 487 -3.04 -1.64 16.35
C TYR A 487 -2.15 -0.43 16.64
N LYS A 488 -2.56 0.39 17.62
CA LYS A 488 -1.70 1.45 18.17
C LYS A 488 -0.38 0.83 18.61
N GLY A 489 0.74 1.28 18.04
CA GLY A 489 2.08 0.94 18.51
C GLY A 489 2.66 -0.42 18.08
N ARG A 490 2.01 -1.20 17.21
CA ARG A 490 2.56 -2.49 16.73
C ARG A 490 2.93 -2.45 15.25
N PRO A 491 4.05 -3.08 14.83
CA PRO A 491 4.43 -3.18 13.42
C PRO A 491 3.38 -3.98 12.61
N ASN A 492 3.34 -3.77 11.29
CA ASN A 492 2.45 -4.54 10.40
C ASN A 492 2.77 -6.02 10.42
N VAL A 493 4.05 -6.35 10.51
CA VAL A 493 4.54 -7.72 10.66
C VAL A 493 5.45 -7.74 11.88
N ALA A 494 5.10 -8.52 12.88
CA ALA A 494 5.89 -8.73 14.09
C ALA A 494 6.20 -10.20 14.28
N LEU A 495 7.43 -10.53 14.67
CA LEU A 495 7.77 -11.84 15.20
C LEU A 495 7.14 -12.02 16.59
N VAL A 496 6.65 -13.22 16.85
CA VAL A 496 6.25 -13.63 18.19
C VAL A 496 7.53 -13.87 19.00
N PRO A 497 7.76 -13.14 20.10
CA PRO A 497 8.99 -13.30 20.89
C PRO A 497 9.16 -14.72 21.41
N GLY A 498 10.38 -15.27 21.28
CA GLY A 498 10.73 -16.58 21.79
C GLY A 498 10.23 -17.79 20.97
N VAL A 499 9.48 -17.56 19.87
CA VAL A 499 8.99 -18.66 19.03
C VAL A 499 9.42 -18.44 17.58
N SER A 500 10.17 -19.42 17.02
CA SER A 500 10.69 -19.30 15.66
C SER A 500 9.59 -19.34 14.60
N ASN A 501 9.72 -18.49 13.57
CA ASN A 501 8.83 -18.45 12.40
C ASN A 501 7.33 -18.26 12.72
N CYS A 502 7.01 -17.59 13.84
CA CYS A 502 5.66 -17.22 14.20
C CYS A 502 5.48 -15.70 14.06
N PHE A 503 4.42 -15.28 13.36
CA PHE A 503 4.22 -13.88 12.97
C PHE A 503 2.82 -13.40 13.29
N LEU A 504 2.73 -12.14 13.76
CA LEU A 504 1.49 -11.37 13.83
C LEU A 504 1.52 -10.33 12.73
N VAL A 505 0.58 -10.40 11.81
CA VAL A 505 0.42 -9.44 10.70
C VAL A 505 -0.82 -8.60 10.95
N ASN A 506 -0.71 -7.28 10.81
CA ASN A 506 -1.78 -6.34 11.12
C ASN A 506 -2.08 -5.43 9.93
N GLY A 507 -3.37 -5.25 9.67
CA GLY A 507 -3.87 -4.36 8.64
C GLY A 507 -3.68 -4.87 7.21
N LEU A 508 -4.35 -4.20 6.28
CA LEU A 508 -4.28 -4.46 4.85
C LEU A 508 -3.50 -3.37 4.15
N ASN A 509 -2.29 -3.69 3.69
CA ASN A 509 -1.46 -2.80 2.88
C ASN A 509 -0.52 -3.61 1.97
N ASN A 510 0.24 -2.90 1.14
CA ASN A 510 1.15 -3.52 0.18
C ASN A 510 2.19 -4.43 0.83
N SER A 511 2.72 -4.03 1.98
CA SER A 511 3.76 -4.80 2.67
C SER A 511 3.21 -6.09 3.26
N THR A 512 1.99 -6.05 3.85
CA THR A 512 1.34 -7.25 4.39
C THR A 512 0.93 -8.20 3.27
N SER A 513 0.37 -7.69 2.17
CA SER A 513 0.03 -8.47 0.99
C SER A 513 1.28 -9.17 0.41
N SER A 514 2.35 -8.41 0.14
CA SER A 514 3.60 -8.98 -0.40
C SER A 514 4.30 -9.96 0.55
N PHE A 515 4.12 -9.81 1.86
CA PHE A 515 4.60 -10.77 2.84
C PHE A 515 3.85 -12.10 2.75
N ILE A 516 2.52 -12.06 2.63
CA ILE A 516 1.68 -13.25 2.53
C ILE A 516 1.85 -13.94 1.16
N THR A 517 1.91 -13.18 0.06
CA THR A 517 2.16 -13.76 -1.28
C THR A 517 3.59 -14.24 -1.49
N GLY A 518 4.48 -13.96 -0.55
CA GLY A 518 5.88 -14.38 -0.65
C GLY A 518 6.68 -13.69 -1.77
N GLU A 519 6.14 -12.61 -2.34
CA GLU A 519 6.80 -11.86 -3.43
C GLU A 519 8.16 -11.28 -3.03
N LYS A 520 8.43 -11.19 -1.74
CA LYS A 520 9.68 -10.68 -1.20
C LYS A 520 10.25 -11.65 -0.17
N ARG A 521 11.55 -11.93 -0.29
CA ARG A 521 12.33 -12.50 0.80
C ARG A 521 12.41 -11.44 1.91
N PHE A 522 11.45 -11.48 2.80
CA PHE A 522 11.42 -10.59 3.94
C PHE A 522 12.44 -11.11 4.95
N GLN A 523 13.54 -10.42 5.13
CA GLN A 523 14.25 -10.50 6.40
C GLN A 523 13.32 -9.82 7.40
N VAL A 524 12.66 -10.62 8.25
CA VAL A 524 11.75 -10.07 9.27
C VAL A 524 12.61 -9.30 10.25
N PRO A 525 12.46 -7.97 10.29
CA PRO A 525 13.22 -7.16 11.24
C PRO A 525 12.82 -7.57 12.66
N LYS A 526 13.80 -7.69 13.53
CA LYS A 526 13.59 -8.16 14.92
C LYS A 526 12.73 -7.18 15.73
N THR A 527 12.77 -5.89 15.40
CA THR A 527 12.04 -4.84 16.13
C THR A 527 11.40 -3.83 15.16
N THR A 528 10.41 -3.08 15.63
CA THR A 528 9.83 -1.94 14.88
C THR A 528 10.89 -0.92 14.48
N ARG A 529 11.90 -0.70 15.35
CA ARG A 529 13.05 0.17 15.08
C ARG A 529 13.87 -0.32 13.90
N ASP A 530 14.06 -1.63 13.75
CA ASP A 530 14.79 -2.20 12.62
C ASP A 530 14.00 -2.07 11.31
N ILE A 531 12.67 -2.25 11.36
CA ILE A 531 11.79 -2.01 10.21
C ILE A 531 11.89 -0.55 9.75
N PHE A 532 11.80 0.37 10.69
CA PHE A 532 11.89 1.79 10.41
C PHE A 532 13.27 2.16 9.84
N LYS A 533 14.36 1.69 10.44
CA LYS A 533 15.72 1.91 9.93
C LYS A 533 15.87 1.37 8.50
N HIS A 534 15.40 0.16 8.24
CA HIS A 534 15.45 -0.43 6.90
C HIS A 534 14.62 0.39 5.91
N ALA A 535 13.41 0.81 6.29
CA ALA A 535 12.56 1.64 5.46
C ALA A 535 13.19 2.99 5.12
N MET A 536 13.93 3.61 6.06
CA MET A 536 14.57 4.92 5.87
C MET A 536 15.97 4.84 5.21
N ASN A 537 16.55 3.65 5.10
CA ASN A 537 17.88 3.45 4.53
C ASN A 537 17.86 2.94 3.07
N GLN A 538 16.83 3.29 2.31
CA GLN A 538 16.72 2.96 0.90
C GLN A 538 17.52 3.95 0.05
N GLU A 539 17.99 3.49 -1.10
CA GLU A 539 18.84 4.25 -2.00
C GLU A 539 18.24 5.60 -2.40
N LEU A 540 16.98 5.62 -2.86
CA LEU A 540 16.27 6.85 -3.19
C LEU A 540 16.26 7.85 -2.02
N LEU A 541 15.98 7.35 -0.80
CA LEU A 541 15.88 8.20 0.39
C LEU A 541 17.27 8.70 0.84
N ASN A 542 18.32 7.91 0.61
CA ASN A 542 19.69 8.31 0.97
C ASN A 542 20.26 9.39 0.06
N MET A 543 19.69 9.58 -1.13
CA MET A 543 20.03 10.68 -2.03
C MET A 543 19.42 12.02 -1.61
N MET A 544 18.45 12.04 -0.69
CA MET A 544 17.80 13.26 -0.21
C MET A 544 18.73 14.10 0.67
N ILE A 545 18.66 15.42 0.51
CA ILE A 545 19.54 16.40 1.15
C ILE A 545 18.76 17.53 1.81
N LEU A 546 19.40 18.25 2.72
CA LEU A 546 18.90 19.52 3.27
C LEU A 546 19.50 20.70 2.51
N GLU A 547 18.81 21.84 2.53
CA GLU A 547 19.27 23.10 1.93
C GLU A 547 20.73 23.45 2.29
N LYS A 548 21.07 23.37 3.57
CA LYS A 548 22.44 23.66 4.07
C LYS A 548 23.53 22.79 3.44
N ASP A 549 23.17 21.60 2.97
CA ASP A 549 24.10 20.68 2.32
C ASP A 549 24.25 21.00 0.82
N VAL A 550 23.22 21.60 0.20
CA VAL A 550 23.29 22.14 -1.17
C VAL A 550 24.29 23.28 -1.24
N VAL A 551 24.24 24.21 -0.29
CA VAL A 551 25.16 25.35 -0.22
C VAL A 551 26.61 24.88 -0.08
N LYS A 552 26.87 23.87 0.77
CA LYS A 552 28.19 23.27 0.92
C LYS A 552 28.70 22.61 -0.37
N LYS A 553 27.81 21.87 -1.07
CA LYS A 553 28.13 21.18 -2.31
C LYS A 553 28.52 22.17 -3.43
N ASN A 554 27.74 23.26 -3.56
CA ASN A 554 28.03 24.31 -4.53
C ASN A 554 29.34 25.07 -4.23
N ALA A 555 29.60 25.34 -2.95
CA ALA A 555 30.88 25.96 -2.53
C ALA A 555 32.10 25.06 -2.77
N SER A 556 31.95 23.74 -2.66
CA SER A 556 33.03 22.79 -2.95
C SER A 556 33.31 22.63 -4.46
N VAL A 557 32.27 22.78 -5.31
CA VAL A 557 32.42 22.73 -6.78
C VAL A 557 33.14 23.98 -7.29
N GLN A 558 32.85 25.16 -6.72
CA GLN A 558 33.52 26.42 -7.10
C GLN A 558 34.97 26.51 -6.64
N LYS A 559 35.39 25.68 -5.68
CA LYS A 559 36.77 25.65 -5.17
C LYS A 559 37.72 24.69 -5.92
N LYS A 560 37.27 23.96 -6.94
CA LYS A 560 38.18 23.20 -7.80
C LYS A 560 38.81 24.17 -8.80
N PRO A 561 40.12 24.47 -8.68
CA PRO A 561 40.76 25.30 -9.67
C PRO A 561 40.69 24.56 -11.00
N VAL A 562 40.25 25.27 -12.02
CA VAL A 562 40.46 24.86 -13.40
C VAL A 562 42.00 24.74 -13.57
N LYS A 563 42.51 23.52 -13.58
CA LYS A 563 43.91 23.30 -13.99
C LYS A 563 43.96 23.63 -15.47
N ALA A 564 44.66 24.71 -15.75
CA ALA A 564 45.04 25.11 -17.09
C ALA A 564 45.91 24.04 -17.78
#